data_437d0caebada438b0249bc8091dc2d1a
#
_entry.id   437d0caebada438b0249bc8091dc2d1a
#
_cell.length_a   1.000
_cell.length_b   1.000
_cell.length_c   1.000
_cell.angle_alpha   90.00
_cell.angle_beta   90.00
_cell.angle_gamma   90.00
#
_symmetry.space_group_name_H-M   'P 1'
#
loop_
_entity.id
_entity.type
_entity.pdbx_description
1 polymer ?
#
loop_
_entity_poly.entity_id
_entity_poly.type
_entity_poly.pdbx_seq_one_letter_code
_entity_poly.pdbx_strand_id
1 'polypeptide(L)'
;MKFRRSVLAAAALALAVCFSFPAFAEEEAHGPALEIAGGYVPAKPAPEAAAPQQVSLGDINAEYLGEFRATAYCASETGSDMTASGLHARSGHTISADWSILPKGTKVYIDGIVYTVEDNGVWGNSVDIFFDTYQECINYGLKKVSVYRVVE
;
A
#
# COMPACT_ATOMS: atom_id res chain seq x y z
N MET A 1 -57.72 -19.63 27.66
CA MET A 1 -57.93 -19.25 26.24
C MET A 1 -56.84 -19.85 25.41
N LYS A 2 -57.20 -20.81 24.54
CA LYS A 2 -56.25 -21.55 23.67
C LYS A 2 -56.17 -20.83 22.34
N PHE A 3 -54.98 -20.39 21.90
CA PHE A 3 -54.77 -19.92 20.54
C PHE A 3 -53.97 -20.95 19.73
N ARG A 4 -54.58 -21.35 18.63
CA ARG A 4 -54.19 -22.42 17.72
C ARG A 4 -53.01 -21.99 16.86
N ARG A 5 -52.05 -22.89 16.74
CA ARG A 5 -50.96 -22.83 15.74
C ARG A 5 -51.55 -23.13 14.36
N SER A 6 -51.35 -22.22 13.41
CA SER A 6 -51.54 -22.49 11.97
C SER A 6 -50.18 -22.58 11.31
N VAL A 7 -49.87 -23.77 10.84
CA VAL A 7 -48.71 -24.06 10.01
C VAL A 7 -49.11 -23.80 8.56
N LEU A 8 -48.52 -22.85 7.89
CA LEU A 8 -48.61 -22.70 6.44
C LEU A 8 -47.30 -23.19 5.82
N ALA A 9 -47.42 -24.32 5.13
CA ALA A 9 -46.37 -24.85 4.27
C ALA A 9 -46.37 -24.07 2.96
N ALA A 10 -45.29 -23.41 2.65
CA ALA A 10 -45.05 -22.82 1.32
C ALA A 10 -44.14 -23.74 0.53
N ALA A 11 -44.70 -24.31 -0.53
CA ALA A 11 -43.97 -25.14 -1.49
C ALA A 11 -42.99 -24.29 -2.32
N ALA A 12 -41.73 -24.64 -2.28
CA ALA A 12 -40.71 -24.08 -3.15
C ALA A 12 -40.77 -24.74 -4.52
N LEU A 13 -41.18 -23.99 -5.53
CA LEU A 13 -41.11 -24.38 -6.95
C LEU A 13 -39.73 -24.04 -7.49
N ALA A 14 -38.87 -25.04 -7.64
CA ALA A 14 -37.57 -24.89 -8.29
C ALA A 14 -37.75 -24.86 -9.81
N LEU A 15 -37.57 -23.67 -10.42
CA LEU A 15 -37.44 -23.52 -11.87
C LEU A 15 -35.99 -23.72 -12.25
N ALA A 16 -35.68 -24.90 -12.79
CA ALA A 16 -34.39 -25.17 -13.45
C ALA A 16 -34.41 -24.50 -14.83
N VAL A 17 -33.68 -23.39 -14.98
CA VAL A 17 -33.43 -22.79 -16.29
C VAL A 17 -32.20 -23.46 -16.86
N CYS A 18 -32.41 -24.40 -17.80
CA CYS A 18 -31.34 -24.95 -18.63
C CYS A 18 -30.88 -23.87 -19.66
N PHE A 19 -29.76 -23.24 -19.41
CA PHE A 19 -29.09 -22.47 -20.46
C PHE A 19 -28.31 -23.43 -21.36
N SER A 20 -28.87 -23.71 -22.54
CA SER A 20 -28.15 -24.38 -23.63
C SER A 20 -27.22 -23.37 -24.26
N PHE A 21 -25.91 -23.54 -24.07
CA PHE A 21 -24.91 -22.81 -24.87
C PHE A 21 -24.80 -23.47 -26.24
N PRO A 22 -24.89 -22.71 -27.34
CA PRO A 22 -24.55 -23.24 -28.65
C PRO A 22 -23.03 -23.48 -28.70
N ALA A 23 -22.68 -24.68 -29.15
CA ALA A 23 -21.31 -25.03 -29.49
C ALA A 23 -20.84 -24.16 -30.63
N PHE A 24 -19.84 -23.30 -30.38
CA PHE A 24 -19.14 -22.60 -31.44
C PHE A 24 -18.21 -23.64 -32.14
N ALA A 25 -18.48 -23.87 -33.42
CA ALA A 25 -17.62 -24.64 -34.27
C ALA A 25 -16.28 -23.90 -34.42
N GLU A 26 -15.17 -24.60 -34.19
CA GLU A 26 -13.84 -24.14 -34.54
C GLU A 26 -13.72 -24.06 -36.06
N GLU A 27 -13.69 -22.82 -36.56
CA GLU A 27 -13.30 -22.57 -37.95
C GLU A 27 -11.79 -22.38 -37.98
N GLU A 28 -11.07 -23.40 -38.43
CA GLU A 28 -9.64 -23.32 -38.70
C GLU A 28 -9.37 -22.35 -39.83
N ALA A 29 -9.12 -21.08 -39.53
CA ALA A 29 -8.56 -20.15 -40.49
C ALA A 29 -7.03 -20.35 -40.57
N HIS A 30 -6.62 -21.12 -41.55
CA HIS A 30 -5.22 -21.25 -41.97
C HIS A 30 -4.78 -19.94 -42.64
N GLY A 31 -4.34 -18.95 -41.86
CA GLY A 31 -3.66 -17.75 -42.34
C GLY A 31 -2.16 -18.02 -42.53
N PRO A 32 -1.48 -17.36 -43.51
CA PRO A 32 -0.08 -17.59 -43.76
C PRO A 32 0.78 -17.22 -42.54
N ALA A 33 1.68 -18.13 -42.18
CA ALA A 33 2.67 -17.93 -41.13
C ALA A 33 3.53 -16.70 -41.44
N LEU A 34 3.33 -15.64 -40.73
CA LEU A 34 4.28 -14.52 -40.65
C LEU A 34 5.41 -14.95 -39.72
N GLU A 35 6.52 -15.33 -40.36
CA GLU A 35 7.79 -15.58 -39.69
C GLU A 35 8.30 -14.27 -39.09
N ILE A 36 7.90 -13.98 -37.83
CA ILE A 36 8.47 -12.86 -37.07
C ILE A 36 9.80 -13.37 -36.54
N ALA A 37 10.89 -13.04 -37.23
CA ALA A 37 12.24 -13.12 -36.70
C ALA A 37 12.38 -12.08 -35.58
N GLY A 38 11.68 -12.29 -34.48
CA GLY A 38 11.81 -11.56 -33.26
C GLY A 38 12.93 -12.17 -32.43
N GLY A 39 14.15 -11.65 -32.58
CA GLY A 39 15.24 -12.02 -31.68
C GLY A 39 14.80 -11.82 -30.24
N TYR A 40 14.90 -12.86 -29.43
CA TYR A 40 14.73 -12.77 -27.98
C TYR A 40 15.73 -11.73 -27.47
N VAL A 41 15.23 -10.55 -27.10
CA VAL A 41 16.00 -9.55 -26.35
C VAL A 41 15.88 -9.98 -24.88
N PRO A 42 16.96 -10.48 -24.25
CA PRO A 42 16.90 -10.81 -22.83
C PRO A 42 16.49 -9.56 -22.07
N ALA A 43 15.43 -9.67 -21.26
CA ALA A 43 15.02 -8.61 -20.38
C ALA A 43 16.25 -8.16 -19.57
N LYS A 44 16.50 -6.84 -19.56
CA LYS A 44 17.55 -6.25 -18.72
C LYS A 44 17.36 -6.82 -17.31
N PRO A 45 18.39 -7.40 -16.68
CA PRO A 45 18.25 -7.92 -15.33
C PRO A 45 17.72 -6.79 -14.43
N ALA A 46 16.72 -7.13 -13.60
CA ALA A 46 16.25 -6.21 -12.58
C ALA A 46 17.48 -5.70 -11.81
N PRO A 47 17.53 -4.41 -11.43
CA PRO A 47 18.66 -3.90 -10.69
C PRO A 47 18.82 -4.77 -9.44
N GLU A 48 19.96 -5.42 -9.35
CA GLU A 48 20.40 -6.16 -8.16
C GLU A 48 20.22 -5.24 -6.98
N ALA A 49 19.53 -5.73 -5.92
CA ALA A 49 19.28 -4.95 -4.72
C ALA A 49 20.62 -4.41 -4.23
N ALA A 50 20.86 -3.13 -4.44
CA ALA A 50 22.11 -2.48 -4.05
C ALA A 50 22.30 -2.72 -2.56
N ALA A 51 23.51 -3.15 -2.16
CA ALA A 51 23.86 -3.29 -0.76
C ALA A 51 23.54 -1.98 -0.02
N PRO A 52 23.08 -2.02 1.24
CA PRO A 52 22.67 -0.84 1.99
C PRO A 52 23.83 0.19 1.98
N GLN A 53 23.55 1.35 1.39
CA GLN A 53 24.53 2.43 1.29
C GLN A 53 24.45 3.25 2.57
N GLN A 54 25.50 3.18 3.39
CA GLN A 54 25.64 4.09 4.52
C GLN A 54 26.04 5.48 4.03
N VAL A 55 25.31 6.47 4.49
CA VAL A 55 25.55 7.88 4.16
C VAL A 55 25.66 8.69 5.45
N SER A 56 26.54 9.69 5.44
CA SER A 56 26.63 10.68 6.51
C SER A 56 25.83 11.92 6.08
N LEU A 57 24.80 12.24 6.85
CA LEU A 57 23.93 13.41 6.61
C LEU A 57 24.19 14.44 7.72
N GLY A 58 25.30 15.17 7.58
CA GLY A 58 25.82 15.98 8.67
C GLY A 58 26.32 15.12 9.81
N ASP A 59 25.76 15.32 11.02
CA ASP A 59 26.10 14.52 12.21
C ASP A 59 25.27 13.21 12.33
N ILE A 60 24.42 12.90 11.34
CA ILE A 60 23.57 11.74 11.33
C ILE A 60 24.19 10.64 10.46
N ASN A 61 24.47 9.49 11.05
CA ASN A 61 24.78 8.28 10.30
C ASN A 61 23.47 7.59 9.91
N ALA A 62 23.32 7.30 8.63
CA ALA A 62 22.08 6.74 8.12
C ALA A 62 22.34 5.72 7.00
N GLU A 63 21.41 4.77 6.87
CA GLU A 63 21.36 3.76 5.82
C GLU A 63 20.30 4.17 4.79
N TYR A 64 20.67 4.31 3.53
CA TYR A 64 19.70 4.60 2.47
C TYR A 64 18.82 3.38 2.19
N LEU A 65 17.51 3.55 2.33
CA LEU A 65 16.52 2.48 2.12
C LEU A 65 15.85 2.54 0.74
N GLY A 66 16.05 3.62 0.00
CA GLY A 66 15.42 3.80 -1.29
C GLY A 66 14.41 4.94 -1.33
N GLU A 67 13.66 4.99 -2.43
CA GLU A 67 12.56 5.93 -2.61
C GLU A 67 11.25 5.36 -2.10
N PHE A 68 10.53 6.13 -1.32
CA PHE A 68 9.21 5.81 -0.78
C PHE A 68 8.17 6.79 -1.32
N ARG A 69 6.95 6.33 -1.45
CA ARG A 69 5.79 7.19 -1.67
C ARG A 69 5.43 7.85 -0.33
N ALA A 70 5.43 9.17 -0.30
CA ALA A 70 5.07 9.94 0.89
C ALA A 70 3.73 10.63 0.69
N THR A 71 2.87 10.53 1.69
CA THR A 71 1.60 11.24 1.86
C THR A 71 1.60 11.95 3.21
N ALA A 72 0.51 12.60 3.54
CA ALA A 72 0.34 13.30 4.81
C ALA A 72 -1.04 13.07 5.39
N TYR A 73 -1.16 13.02 6.70
CA TYR A 73 -2.42 12.85 7.42
C TYR A 73 -2.46 13.74 8.66
N CYS A 74 -3.66 13.96 9.21
CA CYS A 74 -3.88 14.74 10.41
C CYS A 74 -5.09 14.21 11.21
N ALA A 75 -5.19 14.60 12.46
CA ALA A 75 -6.27 14.16 13.34
C ALA A 75 -7.67 14.54 12.86
N SER A 76 -7.81 15.62 12.10
CA SER A 76 -9.11 16.02 11.54
C SER A 76 -9.63 15.09 10.44
N GLU A 77 -8.74 14.34 9.77
CA GLU A 77 -9.12 13.36 8.74
C GLU A 77 -9.39 11.98 9.35
N THR A 78 -8.56 11.58 10.31
CA THR A 78 -8.63 10.25 10.93
C THR A 78 -9.58 10.20 12.14
N GLY A 79 -10.00 11.36 12.64
CA GLY A 79 -10.84 11.50 13.84
C GLY A 79 -10.07 11.36 15.17
N SER A 80 -8.76 11.12 15.13
CA SER A 80 -7.91 10.99 16.32
C SER A 80 -6.45 11.23 15.96
N ASP A 81 -5.68 11.71 16.93
CA ASP A 81 -4.21 11.76 16.88
C ASP A 81 -3.56 10.53 17.54
N MET A 82 -4.37 9.58 18.02
CA MET A 82 -3.86 8.35 18.64
C MET A 82 -3.33 7.39 17.60
N THR A 83 -2.04 7.10 17.67
CA THR A 83 -1.35 6.19 16.75
C THR A 83 -1.59 4.72 17.11
N ALA A 84 -1.27 3.81 16.18
CA ALA A 84 -1.30 2.36 16.43
C ALA A 84 -0.32 1.92 17.53
N SER A 85 0.68 2.73 17.85
CA SER A 85 1.60 2.48 18.97
C SER A 85 1.02 2.87 20.33
N GLY A 86 -0.13 3.55 20.38
CA GLY A 86 -0.75 4.07 21.60
C GLY A 86 -0.18 5.42 22.06
N LEU A 87 0.56 6.12 21.22
CA LEU A 87 1.09 7.45 21.46
C LEU A 87 0.27 8.50 20.72
N HIS A 88 0.30 9.74 21.17
CA HIS A 88 -0.24 10.86 20.42
C HIS A 88 0.72 11.27 19.30
N ALA A 89 0.23 11.35 18.08
CA ALA A 89 1.02 11.80 16.92
C ALA A 89 1.43 13.27 17.07
N ARG A 90 2.60 13.61 16.55
CA ARG A 90 3.17 14.96 16.63
C ARG A 90 3.75 15.35 15.28
N SER A 91 3.41 16.55 14.83
CA SER A 91 3.99 17.11 13.60
C SER A 91 5.52 17.27 13.72
N GLY A 92 6.23 17.01 12.63
CA GLY A 92 7.70 17.01 12.60
C GLY A 92 8.36 15.85 13.36
N HIS A 93 7.59 14.86 13.81
CA HIS A 93 8.11 13.72 14.58
C HIS A 93 7.50 12.38 14.15
N THR A 94 6.20 12.29 14.03
CA THR A 94 5.49 11.01 13.84
C THR A 94 5.27 10.72 12.37
N ILE A 95 5.55 9.47 11.98
CA ILE A 95 5.11 8.92 10.70
C ILE A 95 4.41 7.58 10.89
N SER A 96 3.52 7.29 9.97
CA SER A 96 2.96 5.96 9.72
C SER A 96 3.80 5.25 8.67
N ALA A 97 4.04 3.95 8.85
CA ALA A 97 4.78 3.11 7.92
C ALA A 97 4.35 1.64 8.02
N ASP A 98 4.73 0.84 7.03
CA ASP A 98 4.62 -0.61 7.11
C ASP A 98 5.62 -1.17 8.12
N TRP A 99 5.13 -1.69 9.25
CA TRP A 99 5.99 -2.20 10.31
C TRP A 99 6.78 -3.47 9.94
N SER A 100 6.44 -4.12 8.83
CA SER A 100 7.26 -5.22 8.29
C SER A 100 8.53 -4.72 7.60
N ILE A 101 8.55 -3.46 7.15
CA ILE A 101 9.67 -2.79 6.48
C ILE A 101 10.38 -1.83 7.43
N LEU A 102 9.61 -1.01 8.11
CA LEU A 102 10.05 -0.02 9.09
C LEU A 102 9.37 -0.29 10.43
N PRO A 103 9.94 -1.15 11.28
CA PRO A 103 9.36 -1.49 12.58
C PRO A 103 9.08 -0.26 13.45
N LYS A 104 8.08 -0.38 14.33
CA LYS A 104 7.76 0.64 15.32
C LYS A 104 9.01 1.11 16.08
N GLY A 105 9.17 2.42 16.23
CA GLY A 105 10.31 3.05 16.89
C GLY A 105 11.52 3.30 15.99
N THR A 106 11.50 2.80 14.73
CA THR A 106 12.57 3.12 13.78
C THR A 106 12.62 4.63 13.55
N LYS A 107 13.82 5.19 13.63
CA LYS A 107 14.07 6.58 13.24
C LYS A 107 14.46 6.64 11.77
N VAL A 108 13.82 7.51 11.04
CA VAL A 108 14.12 7.75 9.61
C VAL A 108 14.34 9.23 9.35
N TYR A 109 15.29 9.53 8.48
CA TYR A 109 15.54 10.88 7.99
C TYR A 109 14.89 11.05 6.62
N ILE A 110 14.08 12.08 6.48
CA ILE A 110 13.35 12.44 5.25
C ILE A 110 13.34 13.96 5.12
N ASP A 111 13.80 14.49 3.98
CA ASP A 111 13.75 15.93 3.64
C ASP A 111 14.25 16.86 4.77
N GLY A 112 15.31 16.49 5.46
CA GLY A 112 15.92 17.33 6.51
C GLY A 112 15.41 17.08 7.93
N ILE A 113 14.42 16.20 8.12
CA ILE A 113 13.78 15.94 9.41
C ILE A 113 13.95 14.47 9.80
N VAL A 114 14.25 14.23 11.08
CA VAL A 114 14.23 12.88 11.66
C VAL A 114 12.86 12.58 12.23
N TYR A 115 12.19 11.61 11.65
CA TYR A 115 10.89 11.12 12.10
C TYR A 115 11.05 9.80 12.87
N THR A 116 10.04 9.48 13.67
CA THR A 116 9.91 8.19 14.35
C THR A 116 8.68 7.46 13.83
N VAL A 117 8.83 6.19 13.51
CA VAL A 117 7.71 5.33 13.11
C VAL A 117 6.90 4.99 14.36
N GLU A 118 5.73 5.63 14.51
CA GLU A 118 4.83 5.44 15.65
C GLU A 118 3.45 4.95 15.22
N ASP A 119 3.15 5.00 13.93
CA ASP A 119 1.85 4.60 13.42
C ASP A 119 1.96 3.57 12.29
N ASN A 120 0.84 2.91 11.98
CA ASN A 120 0.73 1.84 11.00
C ASN A 120 -0.58 2.01 10.21
N GLY A 121 -0.50 2.59 9.04
CA GLY A 121 -1.68 2.85 8.19
C GLY A 121 -1.35 2.77 6.70
N VAL A 122 -0.09 2.52 6.35
CA VAL A 122 0.38 2.39 4.96
C VAL A 122 1.18 1.11 4.79
N TRP A 123 1.30 0.64 3.54
CA TRP A 123 1.96 -0.63 3.20
C TRP A 123 3.04 -0.45 2.15
N GLY A 124 4.01 -1.38 2.18
CA GLY A 124 5.14 -1.39 1.26
C GLY A 124 6.04 -0.17 1.43
N ASN A 125 6.71 0.26 0.37
CA ASN A 125 7.58 1.42 0.38
C ASN A 125 6.75 2.73 0.38
N SER A 126 5.96 2.92 1.45
CA SER A 126 5.16 4.11 1.66
C SER A 126 5.33 4.63 3.09
N VAL A 127 5.24 5.93 3.25
CA VAL A 127 5.19 6.61 4.54
C VAL A 127 4.08 7.64 4.52
N ASP A 128 3.45 7.87 5.66
CA ASP A 128 2.44 8.91 5.84
C ASP A 128 2.87 9.82 7.00
N ILE A 129 3.05 11.10 6.72
CA ILE A 129 3.64 12.05 7.66
C ILE A 129 2.52 12.78 8.40
N PHE A 130 2.59 12.78 9.72
CA PHE A 130 1.62 13.52 10.54
C PHE A 130 1.87 15.02 10.52
N PHE A 131 0.79 15.77 10.29
CA PHE A 131 0.74 17.23 10.42
C PHE A 131 -0.40 17.65 11.38
N ASP A 132 -0.28 18.83 11.96
CA ASP A 132 -1.28 19.32 12.90
C ASP A 132 -2.58 19.76 12.22
N THR A 133 -2.50 20.19 10.95
CA THR A 133 -3.64 20.74 10.24
C THR A 133 -3.87 20.09 8.87
N TYR A 134 -5.13 20.05 8.46
CA TYR A 134 -5.52 19.58 7.13
C TYR A 134 -4.86 20.39 6.00
N GLN A 135 -4.69 21.70 6.19
CA GLN A 135 -4.07 22.53 5.16
C GLN A 135 -2.59 22.16 4.94
N GLU A 136 -1.88 21.78 5.99
CA GLU A 136 -0.50 21.29 5.84
C GLU A 136 -0.44 19.97 5.08
N CYS A 137 -1.41 19.06 5.34
CA CYS A 137 -1.52 17.81 4.59
C CYS A 137 -1.75 18.06 3.09
N ILE A 138 -2.66 18.98 2.76
CA ILE A 138 -2.92 19.35 1.36
C ILE A 138 -1.68 19.98 0.71
N ASN A 139 -0.98 20.85 1.42
CA ASN A 139 0.23 21.51 0.92
C ASN A 139 1.39 20.50 0.71
N TYR A 140 1.50 19.50 1.59
CA TYR A 140 2.50 18.44 1.47
C TYR A 140 2.21 17.56 0.23
N GLY A 141 0.98 17.15 0.08
CA GLY A 141 0.47 16.36 -1.04
C GLY A 141 1.07 14.95 -1.09
N LEU A 142 1.16 14.43 -2.32
CA LEU A 142 1.75 13.14 -2.62
C LEU A 142 3.05 13.36 -3.41
N LYS A 143 4.15 12.78 -2.93
CA LYS A 143 5.46 12.86 -3.60
C LYS A 143 6.31 11.61 -3.35
N LYS A 144 7.41 11.47 -4.06
CA LYS A 144 8.48 10.51 -3.74
C LYS A 144 9.53 11.20 -2.88
N VAL A 145 10.00 10.48 -1.88
CA VAL A 145 11.05 10.96 -0.96
C VAL A 145 12.12 9.89 -0.78
N SER A 146 13.36 10.32 -0.63
CA SER A 146 14.46 9.43 -0.21
C SER A 146 14.36 9.18 1.30
N VAL A 147 14.29 7.91 1.68
CA VAL A 147 14.20 7.50 3.08
C VAL A 147 15.53 6.91 3.54
N TYR A 148 16.00 7.38 4.67
CA TYR A 148 17.24 6.91 5.30
C TYR A 148 16.93 6.46 6.72
N ARG A 149 17.30 5.22 7.07
CA ARG A 149 17.24 4.74 8.46
C ARG A 149 18.39 5.34 9.25
N VAL A 150 18.10 6.01 10.34
CA VAL A 150 19.14 6.50 11.27
C VAL A 150 19.78 5.30 11.97
N VAL A 151 21.12 5.24 11.94
CA VAL A 151 21.94 4.23 12.60
C VAL A 151 22.57 4.88 13.83
N GLU A 152 22.23 4.36 15.00
CA GLU A 152 22.80 4.80 16.30
C GLU A 152 24.16 4.15 16.57
#